data_7cb3f0a5768f79ba81c04f8b3c3891fd
#
_entry.id   7cb3f0a5768f79ba81c04f8b3c3891fd
#
_cell.length_a   1.000
_cell.length_b   1.000
_cell.length_c   1.000
_cell.angle_alpha   90.00
_cell.angle_beta   90.00
_cell.angle_gamma   90.00
#
_symmetry.space_group_name_H-M   'P 1'
#
loop_
_entity.id
_entity.type
_entity.pdbx_description
1 polymer ?
#
loop_
_entity_poly.entity_id
_entity_poly.type
_entity_poly.pdbx_seq_one_letter_code
_entity_poly.pdbx_strand_id
1 'polypeptide(L)'
;MIRIFENFYKKDNRNGDVVTFDFDQTIVKSFLNKNADGEEQHQYGGVNKEIIKRIKSFKSSGKTTFIVTSRQKHLDGDENSIKSLLDKLKIEVDGIFYTDGQPKAQKLYELGSTLHFDDDPKEHEAIEAYKNLHK
;
A
#
# COMPACT_ATOMS: atom_id res chain seq x y z
N MET A 1 -14.76 0.44 1.03
CA MET A 1 -14.56 -0.99 1.34
C MET A 1 -13.22 -1.45 0.78
N ILE A 2 -12.43 -2.11 1.59
CA ILE A 2 -11.14 -2.63 1.16
C ILE A 2 -11.35 -3.92 0.40
N ARG A 3 -10.79 -4.00 -0.80
CA ARG A 3 -10.81 -5.23 -1.59
C ARG A 3 -9.48 -5.94 -1.51
N ILE A 4 -9.56 -7.26 -1.63
CA ILE A 4 -8.40 -8.13 -1.67
C ILE A 4 -8.29 -8.66 -3.10
N PHE A 5 -7.15 -8.43 -3.73
CA PHE A 5 -6.87 -8.97 -5.06
C PHE A 5 -5.98 -10.19 -4.91
N GLU A 6 -6.57 -11.37 -5.11
CA GLU A 6 -5.88 -12.64 -4.95
C GLU A 6 -5.34 -13.12 -6.29
N ASN A 7 -4.19 -13.76 -6.23
CA ASN A 7 -3.54 -14.38 -7.40
C ASN A 7 -3.47 -13.41 -8.58
N PHE A 8 -3.05 -12.17 -8.27
CA PHE A 8 -3.00 -11.07 -9.22
C PHE A 8 -2.27 -11.46 -10.50
N TYR A 9 -1.16 -12.17 -10.35
CA TYR A 9 -0.39 -12.71 -11.47
C TYR A 9 -0.04 -14.16 -11.22
N LYS A 10 -0.13 -14.96 -12.29
CA LYS A 10 0.36 -16.34 -12.26
C LYS A 10 1.88 -16.34 -12.41
N LYS A 11 2.55 -15.66 -11.51
CA LYS A 11 3.99 -15.59 -11.51
C LYS A 11 4.53 -16.60 -10.51
N ASP A 12 5.59 -17.28 -10.89
CA ASP A 12 6.25 -18.22 -10.00
C ASP A 12 6.87 -17.45 -8.83
N ASN A 13 6.34 -17.65 -7.65
CA ASN A 13 6.85 -17.04 -6.44
C ASN A 13 7.88 -17.94 -5.78
N ARG A 14 9.13 -17.72 -6.13
CA ARG A 14 10.25 -18.52 -5.65
C ARG A 14 10.45 -18.48 -4.14
N ASN A 15 10.06 -17.38 -3.50
CA ASN A 15 10.33 -17.13 -2.08
C ASN A 15 9.06 -16.97 -1.26
N GLY A 16 7.98 -17.63 -1.68
CA GLY A 16 6.70 -17.49 -1.04
C GLY A 16 5.91 -16.31 -1.58
N ASP A 17 4.77 -16.05 -0.97
CA ASP A 17 3.85 -15.02 -1.45
C ASP A 17 4.34 -13.62 -1.14
N VAL A 18 4.05 -12.72 -2.04
CA VAL A 18 4.23 -11.29 -1.85
C VAL A 18 2.86 -10.68 -1.61
N VAL A 19 2.69 -9.99 -0.48
CA VAL A 19 1.45 -9.35 -0.09
C VAL A 19 1.68 -7.84 -0.07
N THR A 20 0.79 -7.10 -0.71
CA THR A 20 0.91 -5.65 -0.80
C THR A 20 -0.30 -4.96 -0.21
N PHE A 21 -0.09 -3.77 0.33
CA PHE A 21 -1.12 -2.96 0.98
C PHE A 21 -1.01 -1.53 0.50
N ASP A 22 -2.16 -0.94 0.20
CA ASP A 22 -2.26 0.51 0.11
C ASP A 22 -2.09 1.11 1.51
N PHE A 23 -1.75 2.37 1.60
CA PHE A 23 -1.56 3.04 2.89
C PHE A 23 -2.74 3.93 3.23
N ASP A 24 -2.94 5.01 2.45
CA ASP A 24 -4.00 5.98 2.73
C ASP A 24 -5.37 5.35 2.58
N GLN A 25 -6.23 5.51 3.57
CA GLN A 25 -7.58 4.96 3.65
C GLN A 25 -7.65 3.43 3.74
N THR A 26 -6.50 2.74 3.79
CA THR A 26 -6.43 1.29 3.97
C THR A 26 -5.85 0.92 5.32
N ILE A 27 -4.67 1.41 5.66
CA ILE A 27 -4.06 1.21 6.98
C ILE A 27 -4.55 2.27 7.95
N VAL A 28 -4.69 3.50 7.48
CA VAL A 28 -5.05 4.64 8.30
C VAL A 28 -5.88 5.62 7.48
N LYS A 29 -6.82 6.31 8.12
CA LYS A 29 -7.49 7.45 7.49
C LYS A 29 -6.52 8.61 7.44
N SER A 30 -6.37 9.20 6.27
CA SER A 30 -5.47 10.31 6.08
C SER A 30 -6.16 11.47 5.39
N PHE A 31 -5.68 12.68 5.68
CA PHE A 31 -6.22 13.93 5.16
C PHE A 31 -5.07 14.83 4.76
N LEU A 32 -5.26 15.62 3.72
CA LEU A 32 -4.33 16.68 3.36
C LEU A 32 -4.85 17.98 3.96
N ASN A 33 -4.09 18.56 4.87
CA ASN A 33 -4.40 19.85 5.48
C ASN A 33 -3.23 20.79 5.30
N LYS A 34 -3.52 22.10 5.29
CA LYS A 34 -2.48 23.12 5.24
C LYS A 34 -2.00 23.45 6.65
N ASN A 35 -0.69 23.52 6.83
CA ASN A 35 -0.10 23.98 8.08
C ASN A 35 -0.13 25.53 8.16
N ALA A 36 0.46 26.08 9.20
CA ALA A 36 0.49 27.54 9.43
C ALA A 36 1.21 28.29 8.28
N ASP A 37 2.14 27.64 7.60
CA ASP A 37 2.89 28.22 6.49
C ASP A 37 2.20 28.04 5.14
N GLY A 38 1.01 27.46 5.12
CA GLY A 38 0.26 27.19 3.90
C GLY A 38 0.71 25.96 3.13
N GLU A 39 1.61 25.15 3.68
CA GLU A 39 2.07 23.92 3.07
C GLU A 39 1.13 22.76 3.37
N GLU A 40 0.90 21.90 2.36
CA GLU A 40 0.08 20.72 2.56
C GLU A 40 0.83 19.67 3.36
N GLN A 41 0.15 19.13 4.37
CA GLN A 41 0.67 18.04 5.19
C GLN A 41 -0.35 16.94 5.32
N HIS A 42 0.14 15.70 5.38
CA HIS A 42 -0.73 14.57 5.72
C HIS A 42 -1.00 14.57 7.21
N GLN A 43 -2.28 14.44 7.57
CA GLN A 43 -2.71 14.24 8.93
C GLN A 43 -3.49 12.94 9.00
N TYR A 44 -3.45 12.27 10.14
CA TYR A 44 -3.99 10.94 10.28
C TYR A 44 -5.13 10.92 11.30
N GLY A 45 -6.16 10.14 10.95
CA GLY A 45 -7.25 9.83 11.83
C GLY A 45 -7.10 8.43 12.41
N GLY A 46 -8.21 7.68 12.46
CA GLY A 46 -8.20 6.34 13.01
C GLY A 46 -7.42 5.35 12.15
N VAL A 47 -6.80 4.38 12.82
CA VAL A 47 -6.09 3.29 12.15
C VAL A 47 -7.02 2.11 11.93
N ASN A 48 -6.78 1.32 10.90
CA ASN A 48 -7.51 0.09 10.65
C ASN A 48 -6.81 -1.07 11.35
N LYS A 49 -7.28 -1.39 12.53
CA LYS A 49 -6.67 -2.42 13.38
C LYS A 49 -6.68 -3.79 12.72
N GLU A 50 -7.71 -4.10 11.94
CA GLU A 50 -7.82 -5.38 11.24
C GLU A 50 -6.74 -5.53 10.17
N ILE A 51 -6.51 -4.49 9.39
CA ILE A 51 -5.45 -4.50 8.37
C ILE A 51 -4.07 -4.57 9.02
N ILE A 52 -3.84 -3.81 10.10
CA ILE A 52 -2.56 -3.87 10.84
C ILE A 52 -2.30 -5.28 11.34
N LYS A 53 -3.32 -5.93 11.87
CA LYS A 53 -3.23 -7.31 12.33
C LYS A 53 -2.86 -8.26 11.20
N ARG A 54 -3.46 -8.06 10.02
CA ARG A 54 -3.15 -8.88 8.84
C ARG A 54 -1.71 -8.69 8.37
N ILE A 55 -1.21 -7.45 8.36
CA ILE A 55 0.18 -7.18 8.00
C ILE A 55 1.13 -7.93 8.92
N LYS A 56 0.90 -7.83 10.22
CA LYS A 56 1.74 -8.50 11.22
C LYS A 56 1.67 -10.02 11.08
N SER A 57 0.50 -10.55 10.79
CA SER A 57 0.31 -12.00 10.59
C SER A 57 1.07 -12.51 9.36
N PHE A 58 0.95 -11.81 8.24
CA PHE A 58 1.69 -12.19 7.02
C PHE A 58 3.20 -12.12 7.25
N LYS A 59 3.66 -11.07 7.92
CA LYS A 59 5.07 -10.92 8.23
C LYS A 59 5.57 -12.05 9.11
N SER A 60 4.80 -12.41 10.14
CA SER A 60 5.13 -13.51 11.05
C SER A 60 5.18 -14.86 10.36
N SER A 61 4.38 -15.06 9.32
CA SER A 61 4.39 -16.32 8.55
C SER A 61 5.43 -16.34 7.44
N GLY A 62 6.32 -15.36 7.40
CA GLY A 62 7.44 -15.35 6.46
C GLY A 62 7.12 -14.82 5.08
N LYS A 63 5.96 -14.19 4.90
CA LYS A 63 5.60 -13.59 3.62
C LYS A 63 6.26 -12.24 3.46
N THR A 64 6.59 -11.89 2.21
CA THR A 64 7.11 -10.57 1.89
C THR A 64 5.95 -9.58 1.87
N THR A 65 6.08 -8.49 2.62
CA THR A 65 5.02 -7.47 2.74
C THR A 65 5.53 -6.11 2.28
N PHE A 66 4.81 -5.50 1.34
CA PHE A 66 5.16 -4.18 0.82
C PHE A 66 3.97 -3.23 0.95
N ILE A 67 4.27 -1.95 1.15
CA ILE A 67 3.31 -0.86 0.97
C ILE A 67 3.48 -0.34 -0.45
N VAL A 68 2.38 -0.21 -1.18
CA VAL A 68 2.36 0.41 -2.52
C VAL A 68 1.37 1.57 -2.47
N THR A 69 1.87 2.77 -2.60
CA THR A 69 1.10 4.00 -2.42
C THR A 69 1.18 4.89 -3.64
N SER A 70 0.10 5.63 -3.90
CA SER A 70 0.08 6.63 -4.98
C SER A 70 0.74 7.95 -4.58
N ARG A 71 1.19 8.10 -3.33
CA ARG A 71 1.87 9.31 -2.91
C ARG A 71 3.10 9.61 -3.76
N GLN A 72 3.50 10.87 -3.76
CA GLN A 72 4.75 11.30 -4.39
C GLN A 72 5.87 11.15 -3.37
N LYS A 73 6.89 10.39 -3.71
CA LYS A 73 7.97 10.07 -2.79
C LYS A 73 8.67 11.32 -2.23
N HIS A 74 8.92 12.32 -3.07
CA HIS A 74 9.63 13.52 -2.65
C HIS A 74 8.84 14.39 -1.66
N LEU A 75 7.52 14.16 -1.54
CA LEU A 75 6.67 14.87 -0.60
C LEU A 75 6.43 14.07 0.68
N ASP A 76 6.97 12.86 0.81
CA ASP A 76 6.73 11.97 1.94
C ASP A 76 7.99 11.84 2.81
N GLY A 77 8.53 12.96 3.24
CA GLY A 77 9.79 12.97 3.98
C GLY A 77 9.75 13.63 5.37
N ASP A 78 8.57 14.02 5.85
CA ASP A 78 8.44 14.69 7.14
C ASP A 78 8.06 13.71 8.27
N GLU A 79 7.75 14.28 9.44
CA GLU A 79 7.33 13.50 10.62
C GLU A 79 6.02 12.74 10.42
N ASN A 80 5.23 13.12 9.39
CA ASN A 80 3.98 12.47 9.04
C ASN A 80 4.14 11.54 7.83
N SER A 81 5.37 11.16 7.49
CA SER A 81 5.63 10.20 6.42
C SER A 81 5.05 8.82 6.76
N ILE A 82 4.88 8.01 5.72
CA ILE A 82 4.44 6.63 5.88
C ILE A 82 5.38 5.89 6.83
N LYS A 83 6.68 6.01 6.62
CA LYS A 83 7.66 5.33 7.45
C LYS A 83 7.55 5.75 8.92
N SER A 84 7.40 7.04 9.18
CA SER A 84 7.26 7.55 10.54
C SER A 84 6.04 6.96 11.24
N LEU A 85 4.90 6.88 10.53
CA LEU A 85 3.69 6.32 11.11
C LEU A 85 3.84 4.81 11.35
N LEU A 86 4.42 4.08 10.41
CA LEU A 86 4.66 2.64 10.59
C LEU A 86 5.54 2.38 11.81
N ASP A 87 6.57 3.21 12.01
CA ASP A 87 7.45 3.11 13.18
C ASP A 87 6.67 3.33 14.48
N LYS A 88 5.80 4.34 14.50
CA LYS A 88 4.94 4.63 15.67
C LYS A 88 3.99 3.49 15.97
N LEU A 89 3.47 2.84 14.96
CA LEU A 89 2.54 1.71 15.09
C LEU A 89 3.26 0.37 15.28
N LYS A 90 4.59 0.38 15.23
CA LYS A 90 5.42 -0.82 15.35
C LYS A 90 5.10 -1.85 14.27
N ILE A 91 4.91 -1.37 13.05
CA ILE A 91 4.65 -2.20 11.88
C ILE A 91 5.91 -2.28 11.04
N GLU A 92 6.39 -3.49 10.77
CA GLU A 92 7.51 -3.73 9.89
C GLU A 92 7.01 -4.19 8.53
N VAL A 93 7.56 -3.58 7.47
CA VAL A 93 7.33 -4.01 6.09
C VAL A 93 8.67 -4.15 5.38
N ASP A 94 8.69 -4.89 4.29
CA ASP A 94 9.92 -5.13 3.54
C ASP A 94 10.27 -3.99 2.59
N GLY A 95 9.32 -3.12 2.29
CA GLY A 95 9.58 -1.94 1.48
C GLY A 95 8.34 -1.10 1.29
N ILE A 96 8.56 0.15 0.84
CA ILE A 96 7.51 1.11 0.52
C ILE A 96 7.78 1.59 -0.90
N PHE A 97 6.79 1.46 -1.78
CA PHE A 97 6.91 1.84 -3.19
C PHE A 97 5.90 2.93 -3.52
N TYR A 98 6.35 3.96 -4.21
CA TYR A 98 5.58 5.13 -4.55
C TYR A 98 5.32 5.15 -6.05
N THR A 99 4.06 5.32 -6.47
CA THR A 99 3.72 5.38 -7.89
C THR A 99 3.53 6.79 -8.40
N ASP A 100 3.69 7.80 -7.56
CA ASP A 100 3.60 9.22 -7.93
C ASP A 100 2.30 9.55 -8.66
N GLY A 101 1.19 9.06 -8.14
CA GLY A 101 -0.13 9.29 -8.72
C GLY A 101 -0.49 8.37 -9.88
N GLN A 102 0.44 7.54 -10.33
CA GLN A 102 0.15 6.58 -11.40
C GLN A 102 -0.57 5.34 -10.85
N PRO A 103 -1.33 4.62 -11.70
CA PRO A 103 -1.96 3.38 -11.27
C PRO A 103 -0.94 2.36 -10.77
N LYS A 104 -1.33 1.59 -9.77
CA LYS A 104 -0.43 0.65 -9.09
C LYS A 104 -0.23 -0.67 -9.85
N ALA A 105 -1.07 -0.97 -10.82
CA ALA A 105 -1.12 -2.29 -11.47
C ALA A 105 0.26 -2.77 -11.97
N GLN A 106 0.99 -1.90 -12.67
CA GLN A 106 2.30 -2.26 -13.18
C GLN A 106 3.30 -2.55 -12.05
N LYS A 107 3.28 -1.73 -11.00
CA LYS A 107 4.17 -1.93 -9.85
C LYS A 107 3.84 -3.24 -9.14
N LEU A 108 2.56 -3.56 -8.98
CA LEU A 108 2.15 -4.82 -8.38
C LEU A 108 2.66 -6.01 -9.19
N TYR A 109 2.60 -5.90 -10.52
CA TYR A 109 3.13 -6.94 -11.41
C TYR A 109 4.63 -7.10 -11.22
N GLU A 110 5.38 -6.01 -11.24
CA GLU A 110 6.83 -6.02 -11.06
C GLU A 110 7.24 -6.65 -9.74
N LEU A 111 6.48 -6.38 -8.67
CA LEU A 111 6.75 -6.91 -7.35
C LEU A 111 6.33 -8.37 -7.19
N GLY A 112 5.55 -8.91 -8.11
CA GLY A 112 5.02 -10.26 -7.99
C GLY A 112 3.94 -10.40 -6.92
N SER A 113 3.16 -9.35 -6.69
CA SER A 113 2.11 -9.36 -5.66
C SER A 113 1.07 -10.44 -5.94
N THR A 114 0.79 -11.27 -4.94
CA THR A 114 -0.24 -12.31 -5.03
C THR A 114 -1.53 -11.90 -4.32
N LEU A 115 -1.42 -10.99 -3.35
CA LEU A 115 -2.56 -10.41 -2.65
C LEU A 115 -2.34 -8.91 -2.54
N HIS A 116 -3.35 -8.12 -2.84
CA HIS A 116 -3.28 -6.67 -2.70
C HIS A 116 -4.52 -6.15 -1.98
N PHE A 117 -4.32 -5.33 -0.95
CA PHE A 117 -5.37 -4.71 -0.16
C PHE A 117 -5.45 -3.23 -0.49
N ASP A 118 -6.59 -2.79 -1.02
CA ASP A 118 -6.78 -1.41 -1.46
C ASP A 118 -8.26 -1.05 -1.39
N ASP A 119 -8.58 0.20 -1.06
CA ASP A 119 -9.95 0.66 -1.03
C ASP A 119 -10.33 1.57 -2.21
N ASP A 120 -9.37 1.91 -3.08
CA ASP A 120 -9.60 2.85 -4.17
C ASP A 120 -10.25 2.17 -5.39
N PRO A 121 -11.49 2.58 -5.77
CA PRO A 121 -12.15 1.98 -6.94
C PRO A 121 -11.40 2.17 -8.25
N LYS A 122 -10.66 3.26 -8.40
CA LYS A 122 -9.86 3.51 -9.60
C LYS A 122 -8.73 2.51 -9.73
N GLU A 123 -8.14 2.10 -8.61
CA GLU A 123 -7.13 1.07 -8.59
C GLU A 123 -7.71 -0.28 -8.97
N HIS A 124 -8.95 -0.57 -8.53
CA HIS A 124 -9.64 -1.80 -8.93
C HIS A 124 -9.79 -1.90 -10.44
N GLU A 125 -10.24 -0.80 -11.07
CA GLU A 125 -10.42 -0.75 -12.53
C GLU A 125 -9.08 -0.92 -13.25
N ALA A 126 -8.05 -0.23 -12.79
CA ALA A 126 -6.72 -0.32 -13.40
C ALA A 126 -6.13 -1.72 -13.29
N ILE A 127 -6.31 -2.37 -12.14
CA ILE A 127 -5.84 -3.73 -11.90
C ILE A 127 -6.54 -4.71 -12.84
N GLU A 128 -7.87 -4.62 -12.95
CA GLU A 128 -8.64 -5.50 -13.83
C GLU A 128 -8.24 -5.31 -15.29
N ALA A 129 -8.06 -4.06 -15.73
CA ALA A 129 -7.61 -3.77 -17.08
C ALA A 129 -6.23 -4.37 -17.36
N TYR A 130 -5.33 -4.23 -16.41
CA TYR A 130 -3.96 -4.75 -16.55
C TYR A 130 -3.95 -6.28 -16.61
N LYS A 131 -4.73 -6.94 -15.75
CA LYS A 131 -4.88 -8.39 -15.78
C LYS A 131 -5.38 -8.88 -17.14
N ASN A 132 -6.35 -8.17 -17.72
CA ASN A 132 -6.90 -8.53 -19.02
C ASN A 132 -5.88 -8.41 -20.15
N LEU A 133 -4.95 -7.45 -20.05
CA LEU A 133 -3.87 -7.29 -21.02
C LEU A 133 -2.81 -8.40 -20.92
N HIS A 134 -2.69 -9.04 -19.76
CA HIS A 134 -1.63 -10.01 -19.46
C HIS A 134 -2.17 -11.42 -19.24
N LYS A 135 -3.35 -11.69 -19.76
CA LYS A 135 -3.89 -13.06 -19.73
C LYS A 135 -3.13 -14.00 -20.65
#